data_43b66798b1328f998ec45d52754f22a6
#
_entry.id   43b66798b1328f998ec45d52754f22a6
#
_cell.length_a   1.000
_cell.length_b   1.000
_cell.length_c   1.000
_cell.angle_alpha   90.00
_cell.angle_beta   90.00
_cell.angle_gamma   90.00
#
_symmetry.space_group_name_H-M   'P 1'
#
loop_
_entity.id
_entity.type
_entity.pdbx_description
1 polymer ?
#
loop_
_entity_poly.entity_id
_entity_poly.type
_entity_poly.pdbx_seq_one_letter_code
_entity_poly.pdbx_strand_id
1 'polypeptide(L)'
;MNPKESDPEKSKSQTSAAASVSDDEDQEDQENVPKRARPRTILLAVGVGLVATICMVIFLISDRLNTFDGADRITELLDTANNLTGDEFEPVATNAGDLEDWFFLKHGLEHYAVPKQFAGVKTVGCRVFKFNGATIAQIMAVADREILLYMFPSDDLGIKVRNGKWETVEGDSWVGAVTGMNDTCFLVAFKGNKSAMKEFLARKGA
;
A
#
# COMPACT_ATOMS: atom_id res chain seq x y z
N MET A 1 49.06 17.85 3.53
CA MET A 1 49.64 17.61 2.23
C MET A 1 48.55 17.76 1.20
N ASN A 2 48.79 18.69 0.36
CA ASN A 2 47.90 19.47 -0.48
C ASN A 2 47.56 18.78 -1.84
N PRO A 3 46.77 19.44 -2.67
CA PRO A 3 45.65 18.96 -3.50
C PRO A 3 45.99 18.85 -5.00
N LYS A 4 44.98 18.49 -5.82
CA LYS A 4 44.91 18.81 -7.28
C LYS A 4 43.43 18.65 -7.69
N GLU A 5 42.67 19.62 -7.81
CA GLU A 5 42.44 20.68 -8.82
C GLU A 5 42.83 20.32 -10.27
N SER A 6 41.82 20.24 -11.11
CA SER A 6 41.84 20.63 -12.54
C SER A 6 40.42 20.64 -13.13
N ASP A 7 39.93 21.82 -13.31
CA ASP A 7 39.03 22.32 -14.36
C ASP A 7 39.82 22.60 -15.66
N PRO A 8 39.21 23.15 -16.69
CA PRO A 8 38.01 22.89 -17.51
C PRO A 8 38.39 22.76 -19.02
N GLU A 9 37.43 22.47 -19.88
CA GLU A 9 37.52 22.96 -21.25
C GLU A 9 36.17 23.15 -21.96
N LYS A 10 35.98 24.38 -22.29
CA LYS A 10 35.10 24.99 -23.28
C LYS A 10 35.36 24.42 -24.67
N SER A 11 34.32 24.23 -25.47
CA SER A 11 34.39 24.43 -26.91
C SER A 11 33.09 25.04 -27.43
N LYS A 12 33.29 26.26 -27.92
CA LYS A 12 32.42 27.05 -28.82
C LYS A 12 32.66 26.61 -30.26
N SER A 13 31.61 26.68 -31.08
CA SER A 13 31.67 27.18 -32.50
C SER A 13 30.23 27.22 -32.99
N GLN A 14 29.67 28.34 -33.24
CA GLN A 14 29.74 29.28 -34.36
C GLN A 14 29.22 28.67 -35.66
N THR A 15 28.03 29.19 -36.06
CA THR A 15 27.81 30.16 -37.15
C THR A 15 27.78 29.60 -38.55
N SER A 16 26.66 29.72 -39.23
CA SER A 16 26.63 30.43 -40.49
C SER A 16 25.20 30.68 -40.98
N ALA A 17 24.96 31.93 -41.27
CA ALA A 17 23.84 32.46 -42.00
C ALA A 17 24.09 32.33 -43.50
N ALA A 18 23.04 32.22 -44.28
CA ALA A 18 22.95 32.85 -45.58
C ALA A 18 21.50 32.89 -46.08
N ALA A 19 21.14 34.06 -46.46
CA ALA A 19 19.92 34.55 -47.05
C ALA A 19 19.89 34.25 -48.56
N SER A 20 18.68 34.23 -49.14
CA SER A 20 18.23 34.85 -50.41
C SER A 20 16.82 34.33 -50.70
N VAL A 21 15.81 35.19 -50.68
CA VAL A 21 15.32 36.14 -51.68
C VAL A 21 14.45 35.49 -52.78
N SER A 22 13.14 35.98 -52.75
CA SER A 22 12.16 36.20 -53.84
C SER A 22 11.78 34.96 -54.67
N ASP A 23 10.53 34.75 -55.02
CA ASP A 23 9.55 35.61 -55.70
C ASP A 23 8.15 34.98 -55.61
N ASP A 24 7.20 35.83 -55.46
CA ASP A 24 5.89 36.06 -56.07
C ASP A 24 5.02 34.90 -56.57
N GLU A 25 3.71 35.14 -56.26
CA GLU A 25 2.51 34.84 -57.01
C GLU A 25 2.00 33.39 -56.97
N ASP A 26 0.91 33.13 -56.28
CA ASP A 26 -0.46 33.13 -56.79
C ASP A 26 -1.45 32.83 -55.66
N GLN A 27 -2.33 33.78 -55.46
CA GLN A 27 -3.57 33.60 -54.69
C GLN A 27 -4.49 32.63 -55.45
N GLU A 28 -4.66 31.45 -54.97
CA GLU A 28 -5.88 30.66 -55.18
C GLU A 28 -6.67 30.58 -53.90
N ASP A 29 -7.75 31.33 -53.86
CA ASP A 29 -8.84 31.21 -52.89
C ASP A 29 -9.39 29.76 -52.89
N GLN A 30 -8.82 28.90 -52.07
CA GLN A 30 -9.47 27.65 -51.73
C GLN A 30 -10.45 27.89 -50.59
N GLU A 31 -11.67 28.11 -51.01
CA GLU A 31 -12.88 28.04 -50.23
C GLU A 31 -12.83 26.80 -49.28
N ASN A 32 -12.58 27.07 -48.01
CA ASN A 32 -12.44 26.06 -46.97
C ASN A 32 -13.84 25.54 -46.62
N VAL A 33 -14.37 24.65 -47.46
CA VAL A 33 -15.62 23.93 -47.20
C VAL A 33 -15.35 22.99 -46.03
N PRO A 34 -16.00 23.16 -44.87
CA PRO A 34 -15.80 22.26 -43.74
C PRO A 34 -16.25 20.86 -44.18
N LYS A 35 -15.31 19.93 -44.30
CA LYS A 35 -15.59 18.52 -44.56
C LYS A 35 -16.52 18.02 -43.42
N ARG A 36 -17.81 17.96 -43.70
CA ARG A 36 -18.81 17.33 -42.83
C ARG A 36 -18.28 15.94 -42.46
N ALA A 37 -17.85 15.77 -41.19
CA ALA A 37 -17.44 14.50 -40.66
C ALA A 37 -18.56 13.50 -40.91
N ARG A 38 -18.22 12.40 -41.58
CA ARG A 38 -19.20 11.35 -41.93
C ARG A 38 -19.82 10.81 -40.65
N PRO A 39 -21.15 10.65 -40.55
CA PRO A 39 -21.83 10.26 -39.30
C PRO A 39 -21.33 8.95 -38.71
N ARG A 40 -20.73 8.07 -39.52
CA ARG A 40 -20.11 6.82 -39.06
C ARG A 40 -18.89 7.00 -38.17
N THR A 41 -18.08 8.05 -38.39
CA THR A 41 -16.88 8.31 -37.57
C THR A 41 -17.25 8.86 -36.19
N ILE A 42 -18.32 9.65 -36.10
CA ILE A 42 -18.83 10.19 -34.83
C ILE A 42 -19.42 9.06 -33.98
N LEU A 43 -20.14 8.12 -34.60
CA LEU A 43 -20.75 6.96 -33.88
C LEU A 43 -19.68 6.04 -33.29
N LEU A 44 -18.56 5.82 -34.01
CA LEU A 44 -17.41 5.04 -33.49
C LEU A 44 -16.72 5.73 -32.31
N ALA A 45 -16.50 7.04 -32.37
CA ALA A 45 -15.87 7.79 -31.29
C ALA A 45 -16.72 7.81 -30.00
N VAL A 46 -18.05 7.92 -30.13
CA VAL A 46 -18.98 7.85 -28.99
C VAL A 46 -19.00 6.44 -28.38
N GLY A 47 -18.97 5.40 -29.22
CA GLY A 47 -18.94 4.00 -28.76
C GLY A 47 -17.69 3.67 -27.96
N VAL A 48 -16.51 4.09 -28.43
CA VAL A 48 -15.23 3.85 -27.72
C VAL A 48 -15.20 4.62 -26.39
N GLY A 49 -15.69 5.86 -26.35
CA GLY A 49 -15.76 6.64 -25.13
C GLY A 49 -16.67 6.00 -24.07
N LEU A 50 -17.81 5.48 -24.47
CA LEU A 50 -18.76 4.82 -23.57
C LEU A 50 -18.19 3.52 -22.99
N VAL A 51 -17.52 2.70 -23.79
CA VAL A 51 -16.87 1.47 -23.34
C VAL A 51 -15.75 1.79 -22.36
N ALA A 52 -14.91 2.78 -22.64
CA ALA A 52 -13.83 3.20 -21.73
C ALA A 52 -14.38 3.69 -20.38
N THR A 53 -15.48 4.45 -20.38
CA THR A 53 -16.13 4.92 -19.15
C THR A 53 -16.72 3.75 -18.35
N ILE A 54 -17.37 2.80 -19.01
CA ILE A 54 -17.92 1.60 -18.35
C ILE A 54 -16.79 0.76 -17.76
N CYS A 55 -15.70 0.52 -18.48
CA CYS A 55 -14.53 -0.20 -17.96
C CYS A 55 -13.90 0.51 -16.75
N MET A 56 -13.79 1.83 -16.78
CA MET A 56 -13.28 2.61 -15.65
C MET A 56 -14.20 2.53 -14.43
N VAL A 57 -15.51 2.62 -14.63
CA VAL A 57 -16.51 2.46 -13.55
C VAL A 57 -16.47 1.05 -12.97
N ILE A 58 -16.41 0.02 -13.80
CA ILE A 58 -16.28 -1.37 -13.35
C ILE A 58 -14.98 -1.56 -12.56
N PHE A 59 -13.86 -0.99 -13.02
CA PHE A 59 -12.57 -1.06 -12.32
C PHE A 59 -12.65 -0.40 -10.93
N LEU A 60 -13.21 0.81 -10.85
CA LEU A 60 -13.40 1.54 -9.58
C LEU A 60 -14.36 0.82 -8.61
N ILE A 61 -15.40 0.16 -9.14
CA ILE A 61 -16.35 -0.60 -8.33
C ILE A 61 -15.72 -1.93 -7.89
N SER A 62 -14.93 -2.59 -8.75
CA SER A 62 -14.27 -3.86 -8.43
C SER A 62 -13.26 -3.72 -7.30
N ASP A 63 -12.57 -2.60 -7.20
CA ASP A 63 -11.65 -2.32 -6.09
C ASP A 63 -12.42 -2.19 -4.76
N ARG A 64 -13.62 -1.62 -4.78
CA ARG A 64 -14.47 -1.51 -3.58
C ARG A 64 -15.19 -2.81 -3.21
N LEU A 65 -15.53 -3.65 -4.19
CA LEU A 65 -16.20 -4.92 -3.95
C LEU A 65 -15.26 -6.02 -3.43
N ASN A 66 -13.95 -5.84 -3.55
CA ASN A 66 -12.94 -6.76 -3.05
C ASN A 66 -12.48 -6.46 -1.61
N THR A 67 -13.08 -5.48 -0.93
CA THR A 67 -12.79 -5.23 0.48
C THR A 67 -13.64 -6.15 1.35
N PHE A 68 -13.00 -6.82 2.32
CA PHE A 68 -13.71 -7.61 3.33
C PHE A 68 -14.40 -6.68 4.36
N ASP A 69 -15.37 -7.22 5.06
CA ASP A 69 -16.10 -6.47 6.09
C ASP A 69 -15.15 -6.10 7.26
N GLY A 70 -15.00 -4.80 7.51
CA GLY A 70 -14.09 -4.25 8.52
C GLY A 70 -12.74 -3.78 7.99
N ALA A 71 -12.50 -3.78 6.67
CA ALA A 71 -11.25 -3.29 6.08
C ALA A 71 -10.93 -1.84 6.48
N ASP A 72 -11.93 -0.97 6.54
CA ASP A 72 -11.76 0.43 6.94
C ASP A 72 -11.22 0.55 8.38
N ARG A 73 -11.67 -0.32 9.29
CA ARG A 73 -11.19 -0.34 10.68
C ARG A 73 -9.74 -0.83 10.80
N ILE A 74 -9.34 -1.77 9.92
CA ILE A 74 -7.93 -2.18 9.84
C ILE A 74 -7.09 -1.03 9.30
N THR A 75 -7.56 -0.28 8.30
CA THR A 75 -6.86 0.91 7.80
C THR A 75 -6.68 1.94 8.91
N GLU A 76 -7.73 2.25 9.66
CA GLU A 76 -7.66 3.16 10.81
C GLU A 76 -6.70 2.67 11.90
N LEU A 77 -6.69 1.35 12.17
CA LEU A 77 -5.72 0.75 13.09
C LEU A 77 -4.28 0.89 12.59
N LEU A 78 -4.04 0.70 11.30
CA LEU A 78 -2.72 0.89 10.67
C LEU A 78 -2.27 2.35 10.75
N ASP A 79 -3.18 3.30 10.63
CA ASP A 79 -2.85 4.73 10.71
C ASP A 79 -2.38 5.13 12.11
N THR A 80 -2.81 4.42 13.18
CA THR A 80 -2.27 4.62 14.52
C THR A 80 -0.77 4.33 14.59
N ALA A 81 -0.25 3.45 13.71
CA ALA A 81 1.16 3.11 13.66
C ALA A 81 2.06 4.27 13.18
N ASN A 82 1.52 5.29 12.52
CA ASN A 82 2.29 6.46 12.09
C ASN A 82 2.85 7.29 13.26
N ASN A 83 2.18 7.22 14.41
CA ASN A 83 2.54 8.00 15.61
C ASN A 83 3.22 7.16 16.69
N LEU A 84 3.58 5.91 16.38
CA LEU A 84 4.21 5.02 17.35
C LEU A 84 5.63 5.46 17.66
N THR A 85 5.94 5.48 18.97
CA THR A 85 7.27 5.66 19.50
C THR A 85 7.74 4.40 20.22
N GLY A 86 9.05 4.14 20.21
CA GLY A 86 9.59 2.90 20.77
C GLY A 86 9.40 2.78 22.29
N ASP A 87 9.26 3.90 23.00
CA ASP A 87 9.03 3.99 24.43
C ASP A 87 7.62 3.57 24.88
N GLU A 88 6.68 3.45 23.94
CA GLU A 88 5.35 2.89 24.21
C GLU A 88 5.34 1.37 24.36
N PHE A 89 6.42 0.71 23.96
CA PHE A 89 6.54 -0.74 24.03
C PHE A 89 7.36 -1.16 25.24
N GLU A 90 6.85 -2.13 25.99
CA GLU A 90 7.62 -2.79 27.02
C GLU A 90 8.63 -3.74 26.34
N PRO A 91 9.93 -3.61 26.65
CA PRO A 91 10.96 -4.43 26.04
C PRO A 91 10.78 -5.90 26.42
N VAL A 92 10.63 -6.77 25.42
CA VAL A 92 10.55 -8.22 25.61
C VAL A 92 11.33 -8.89 24.48
N ALA A 93 12.38 -9.63 24.84
CA ALA A 93 13.26 -10.31 23.91
C ALA A 93 12.98 -11.84 23.90
N THR A 94 11.95 -12.24 23.18
CA THR A 94 11.57 -13.65 22.99
C THR A 94 11.06 -13.88 21.56
N ASN A 95 10.41 -15.01 21.28
CA ASN A 95 9.71 -15.21 20.02
C ASN A 95 8.23 -14.80 20.18
N ALA A 96 7.61 -14.39 19.10
CA ALA A 96 6.20 -13.97 19.13
C ALA A 96 5.26 -15.09 19.65
N GLY A 97 5.56 -16.36 19.34
CA GLY A 97 4.77 -17.49 19.82
C GLY A 97 4.89 -17.78 21.32
N ASP A 98 5.92 -17.26 21.98
CA ASP A 98 6.21 -17.52 23.40
C ASP A 98 5.61 -16.43 24.32
N LEU A 99 4.83 -15.50 23.78
CA LEU A 99 4.27 -14.36 24.54
C LEU A 99 2.86 -14.62 25.10
N GLU A 100 2.28 -15.80 24.89
CA GLU A 100 0.93 -16.13 25.35
C GLU A 100 0.79 -15.93 26.86
N ASP A 101 1.68 -16.53 27.66
CA ASP A 101 1.68 -16.40 29.11
C ASP A 101 1.91 -14.94 29.55
N TRP A 102 2.76 -14.20 28.85
CA TRP A 102 3.02 -12.81 29.18
C TRP A 102 1.75 -11.96 29.03
N PHE A 103 1.03 -12.09 27.91
CA PHE A 103 -0.20 -11.36 27.68
C PHE A 103 -1.32 -11.80 28.62
N PHE A 104 -1.43 -13.12 28.90
CA PHE A 104 -2.43 -13.64 29.82
C PHE A 104 -2.18 -13.18 31.26
N LEU A 105 -0.99 -13.41 31.81
CA LEU A 105 -0.69 -13.13 33.22
C LEU A 105 -0.64 -11.66 33.53
N LYS A 106 -0.17 -10.82 32.59
CA LYS A 106 0.00 -9.40 32.84
C LYS A 106 -1.21 -8.56 32.47
N HIS A 107 -1.94 -8.96 31.45
CA HIS A 107 -3.03 -8.17 30.86
C HIS A 107 -4.39 -8.89 30.85
N GLY A 108 -4.45 -10.16 31.27
CA GLY A 108 -5.67 -10.95 31.26
C GLY A 108 -6.21 -11.24 29.86
N LEU A 109 -5.34 -11.28 28.83
CA LEU A 109 -5.74 -11.56 27.46
C LEU A 109 -5.84 -13.07 27.24
N GLU A 110 -7.07 -13.58 27.16
CA GLU A 110 -7.35 -15.00 26.95
C GLU A 110 -7.20 -15.45 25.49
N HIS A 111 -7.25 -14.50 24.56
CA HIS A 111 -7.27 -14.77 23.12
C HIS A 111 -5.97 -14.26 22.46
N TYR A 112 -4.88 -14.93 22.78
CA TYR A 112 -3.60 -14.70 22.12
C TYR A 112 -3.34 -15.85 21.17
N ALA A 113 -3.20 -15.54 19.87
CA ALA A 113 -2.90 -16.55 18.87
C ALA A 113 -1.99 -15.98 17.78
N VAL A 114 -0.89 -16.66 17.52
CA VAL A 114 0.07 -16.31 16.47
C VAL A 114 0.14 -17.45 15.45
N PRO A 115 -0.06 -17.18 14.14
CA PRO A 115 0.09 -18.19 13.11
C PRO A 115 1.48 -18.84 13.17
N LYS A 116 1.59 -20.13 12.91
CA LYS A 116 2.84 -20.90 13.02
C LYS A 116 4.03 -20.28 12.27
N GLN A 117 3.78 -19.71 11.10
CA GLN A 117 4.81 -19.06 10.29
C GLN A 117 5.36 -17.76 10.89
N PHE A 118 4.68 -17.18 11.89
CA PHE A 118 5.11 -16.00 12.63
C PHE A 118 5.57 -16.31 14.05
N ALA A 119 5.31 -17.50 14.58
CA ALA A 119 5.62 -17.87 15.97
C ALA A 119 7.11 -17.70 16.31
N GLY A 120 8.02 -18.00 15.40
CA GLY A 120 9.47 -17.88 15.59
C GLY A 120 10.05 -16.47 15.31
N VAL A 121 9.20 -15.45 15.07
CA VAL A 121 9.71 -14.09 14.81
C VAL A 121 10.20 -13.48 16.12
N LYS A 122 11.39 -12.86 16.09
CA LYS A 122 12.01 -12.20 17.24
C LYS A 122 11.30 -10.91 17.59
N THR A 123 10.88 -10.79 18.84
CA THR A 123 10.21 -9.61 19.38
C THR A 123 11.23 -8.62 19.93
N VAL A 124 10.91 -7.35 19.84
CA VAL A 124 11.68 -6.21 20.41
C VAL A 124 10.92 -5.63 21.58
N GLY A 125 9.60 -5.61 21.51
CA GLY A 125 8.74 -5.13 22.57
C GLY A 125 7.29 -5.45 22.29
N CYS A 126 6.45 -5.32 23.31
CA CYS A 126 5.02 -5.54 23.21
C CYS A 126 4.26 -4.54 24.08
N ARG A 127 2.99 -4.32 23.73
CA ARG A 127 2.06 -3.50 24.48
C ARG A 127 0.62 -3.97 24.30
N VAL A 128 -0.23 -3.52 25.22
CA VAL A 128 -1.68 -3.67 25.09
C VAL A 128 -2.30 -2.26 25.11
N PHE A 129 -3.22 -2.01 24.19
CA PHE A 129 -3.92 -0.73 24.14
C PHE A 129 -5.38 -0.92 23.73
N LYS A 130 -6.18 0.13 23.91
CA LYS A 130 -7.58 0.15 23.48
C LYS A 130 -7.71 0.88 22.14
N PHE A 131 -8.45 0.26 21.22
CA PHE A 131 -8.78 0.84 19.93
C PHE A 131 -10.26 0.57 19.62
N ASN A 132 -11.07 1.61 19.47
CA ASN A 132 -12.50 1.53 19.21
C ASN A 132 -13.24 0.58 20.19
N GLY A 133 -12.81 0.55 21.46
CA GLY A 133 -13.36 -0.32 22.50
C GLY A 133 -12.73 -1.70 22.58
N ALA A 134 -12.11 -2.19 21.52
CA ALA A 134 -11.39 -3.47 21.50
C ALA A 134 -10.06 -3.39 22.25
N THR A 135 -9.66 -4.51 22.85
CA THR A 135 -8.33 -4.67 23.43
C THR A 135 -7.39 -5.28 22.40
N ILE A 136 -6.34 -4.54 22.05
CA ILE A 136 -5.36 -4.94 21.05
C ILE A 136 -4.06 -5.34 21.74
N ALA A 137 -3.59 -6.57 21.50
CA ALA A 137 -2.21 -6.96 21.76
C ALA A 137 -1.36 -6.54 20.55
N GLN A 138 -0.30 -5.78 20.78
CA GLN A 138 0.61 -5.34 19.72
C GLN A 138 2.05 -5.73 20.07
N ILE A 139 2.74 -6.26 19.07
CA ILE A 139 4.15 -6.66 19.17
C ILE A 139 4.93 -5.91 18.12
N MET A 140 6.03 -5.29 18.51
CA MET A 140 7.08 -4.85 17.61
C MET A 140 8.08 -6.00 17.45
N ALA A 141 8.35 -6.39 16.24
CA ALA A 141 9.21 -7.53 15.94
C ALA A 141 10.13 -7.24 14.75
N VAL A 142 11.21 -8.01 14.63
CA VAL A 142 12.18 -7.91 13.55
C VAL A 142 12.26 -9.25 12.83
N ALA A 143 12.00 -9.21 11.53
CA ALA A 143 12.22 -10.31 10.61
C ALA A 143 13.34 -9.91 9.63
N ASP A 144 13.05 -9.85 8.32
CA ASP A 144 13.91 -9.19 7.32
C ASP A 144 13.74 -7.65 7.34
N ARG A 145 12.77 -7.18 8.08
CA ARG A 145 12.41 -5.77 8.35
C ARG A 145 11.70 -5.65 9.68
N GLU A 146 11.49 -4.42 10.12
CA GLU A 146 10.61 -4.14 11.24
C GLU A 146 9.16 -4.41 10.86
N ILE A 147 8.45 -5.15 11.69
CA ILE A 147 7.05 -5.50 11.52
C ILE A 147 6.27 -5.26 12.80
N LEU A 148 5.02 -4.94 12.68
CA LEU A 148 4.05 -4.88 13.77
C LEU A 148 3.10 -6.07 13.62
N LEU A 149 2.89 -6.76 14.72
CA LEU A 149 1.91 -7.84 14.81
C LEU A 149 0.80 -7.40 15.76
N TYR A 150 -0.43 -7.61 15.37
CA TYR A 150 -1.60 -7.27 16.19
C TYR A 150 -2.48 -8.48 16.34
N MET A 151 -3.02 -8.68 17.54
CA MET A 151 -4.01 -9.69 17.85
C MET A 151 -5.16 -9.05 18.60
N PHE A 152 -6.37 -9.37 18.18
CA PHE A 152 -7.58 -8.85 18.77
C PHE A 152 -8.78 -9.75 18.46
N PRO A 153 -9.83 -9.76 19.31
CA PRO A 153 -11.05 -10.49 19.03
C PRO A 153 -11.74 -9.96 17.77
N SER A 154 -12.20 -10.86 16.91
CA SER A 154 -12.85 -10.50 15.64
C SER A 154 -14.12 -9.67 15.85
N ASP A 155 -14.90 -10.02 16.84
CA ASP A 155 -16.21 -9.44 17.12
C ASP A 155 -16.10 -8.01 17.66
N ASP A 156 -15.05 -7.72 18.44
CA ASP A 156 -14.84 -6.40 19.05
C ASP A 156 -14.71 -5.27 18.00
N LEU A 157 -14.10 -5.60 16.86
CA LEU A 157 -13.97 -4.67 15.74
C LEU A 157 -14.94 -4.95 14.58
N GLY A 158 -15.80 -5.97 14.70
CA GLY A 158 -16.72 -6.40 13.65
C GLY A 158 -16.02 -6.78 12.35
N ILE A 159 -14.85 -7.40 12.45
CA ILE A 159 -14.05 -7.81 11.31
C ILE A 159 -14.38 -9.25 10.94
N LYS A 160 -14.80 -9.45 9.69
CA LYS A 160 -15.15 -10.78 9.17
C LYS A 160 -14.11 -11.25 8.18
N VAL A 161 -13.10 -11.93 8.69
CA VAL A 161 -12.04 -12.55 7.90
C VAL A 161 -12.13 -14.07 8.03
N ARG A 162 -11.96 -14.79 6.93
CA ARG A 162 -11.97 -16.24 6.93
C ARG A 162 -10.70 -16.79 7.61
N ASN A 163 -10.86 -17.86 8.40
CA ASN A 163 -9.73 -18.54 9.02
C ASN A 163 -8.72 -19.00 7.95
N GLY A 164 -7.45 -18.66 8.16
CA GLY A 164 -6.35 -19.03 7.29
C GLY A 164 -6.32 -18.31 5.92
N LYS A 165 -7.30 -17.45 5.59
CA LYS A 165 -7.26 -16.63 4.39
C LYS A 165 -6.70 -15.25 4.72
N TRP A 166 -5.69 -14.83 3.99
CA TRP A 166 -5.08 -13.53 4.14
C TRP A 166 -5.78 -12.48 3.27
N GLU A 167 -6.20 -11.40 3.90
CA GLU A 167 -6.74 -10.21 3.23
C GLU A 167 -5.78 -9.04 3.45
N THR A 168 -5.44 -8.34 2.37
CA THR A 168 -4.45 -7.26 2.40
C THR A 168 -5.13 -5.90 2.41
N VAL A 169 -4.72 -5.04 3.34
CA VAL A 169 -5.20 -3.66 3.50
C VAL A 169 -4.02 -2.71 3.37
N GLU A 170 -4.25 -1.54 2.83
CA GLU A 170 -3.25 -0.49 2.64
C GLU A 170 -3.74 0.80 3.29
N GLY A 171 -2.95 1.33 4.21
CA GLY A 171 -3.08 2.67 4.77
C GLY A 171 -2.09 3.64 4.10
N ASP A 172 -1.92 4.84 4.64
CA ASP A 172 -1.08 5.88 4.04
C ASP A 172 0.39 5.48 3.88
N SER A 173 0.99 4.92 4.93
CA SER A 173 2.41 4.53 4.96
C SER A 173 2.61 3.06 5.27
N TRP A 174 1.57 2.40 5.75
CA TRP A 174 1.60 1.03 6.21
C TRP A 174 0.77 0.14 5.30
N VAL A 175 1.23 -1.07 5.11
CA VAL A 175 0.46 -2.15 4.52
C VAL A 175 0.27 -3.22 5.57
N GLY A 176 -0.94 -3.74 5.66
CA GLY A 176 -1.29 -4.82 6.57
C GLY A 176 -1.84 -6.03 5.83
N ALA A 177 -1.70 -7.20 6.44
CA ALA A 177 -2.41 -8.40 6.04
C ALA A 177 -3.04 -9.05 7.26
N VAL A 178 -4.33 -9.29 7.21
CA VAL A 178 -5.12 -9.84 8.30
C VAL A 178 -5.65 -11.23 7.94
N THR A 179 -5.68 -12.10 8.93
CA THR A 179 -6.28 -13.44 8.82
C THR A 179 -7.09 -13.76 10.07
N GLY A 180 -8.14 -14.55 9.92
CA GLY A 180 -8.88 -15.11 11.05
C GLY A 180 -8.18 -16.33 11.65
N MET A 181 -8.26 -16.46 12.96
CA MET A 181 -7.82 -17.60 13.75
C MET A 181 -8.89 -17.89 14.83
N ASN A 182 -9.93 -18.62 14.45
CA ASN A 182 -11.14 -18.80 15.26
C ASN A 182 -11.79 -17.43 15.58
N ASP A 183 -11.89 -17.08 16.86
CA ASP A 183 -12.51 -15.84 17.33
C ASP A 183 -11.52 -14.65 17.40
N THR A 184 -10.28 -14.87 16.95
CA THR A 184 -9.20 -13.88 16.97
C THR A 184 -8.78 -13.52 15.56
N CYS A 185 -8.52 -12.24 15.33
CA CYS A 185 -7.82 -11.76 14.15
C CYS A 185 -6.33 -11.57 14.43
N PHE A 186 -5.50 -12.03 13.51
CA PHE A 186 -4.08 -11.73 13.47
C PHE A 186 -3.79 -10.83 12.30
N LEU A 187 -3.13 -9.69 12.57
CA LEU A 187 -2.72 -8.72 11.56
C LEU A 187 -1.20 -8.56 11.62
N VAL A 188 -0.54 -8.70 10.48
CA VAL A 188 0.87 -8.31 10.30
C VAL A 188 0.93 -7.04 9.46
N ALA A 189 1.76 -6.08 9.87
CA ALA A 189 1.91 -4.81 9.18
C ALA A 189 3.37 -4.36 9.11
N PHE A 190 3.71 -3.63 8.05
CA PHE A 190 5.00 -2.95 7.90
C PHE A 190 4.87 -1.77 6.94
N LYS A 191 5.88 -0.88 6.90
CA LYS A 191 5.93 0.22 5.94
C LYS A 191 6.20 -0.31 4.53
N GLY A 192 5.25 -0.09 3.61
CA GLY A 192 5.32 -0.62 2.25
C GLY A 192 3.99 -0.58 1.52
N ASN A 193 3.84 -1.43 0.50
CA ASN A 193 2.66 -1.53 -0.33
C ASN A 193 2.14 -2.97 -0.45
N LYS A 194 0.96 -3.15 -1.05
CA LYS A 194 0.31 -4.46 -1.24
C LYS A 194 1.19 -5.50 -1.95
N SER A 195 2.01 -5.07 -2.92
CA SER A 195 2.91 -5.99 -3.64
C SER A 195 3.98 -6.56 -2.72
N ALA A 196 4.61 -5.69 -1.90
CA ALA A 196 5.60 -6.09 -0.92
C ALA A 196 4.99 -7.00 0.16
N MET A 197 3.74 -6.77 0.57
CA MET A 197 3.04 -7.63 1.53
C MET A 197 2.76 -9.02 0.94
N LYS A 198 2.30 -9.12 -0.29
CA LYS A 198 2.08 -10.40 -0.97
C LYS A 198 3.36 -11.23 -1.07
N GLU A 199 4.47 -10.58 -1.44
CA GLU A 199 5.78 -11.24 -1.49
C GLU A 199 6.25 -11.71 -0.10
N PHE A 200 6.07 -10.87 0.92
CA PHE A 200 6.40 -11.20 2.29
C PHE A 200 5.63 -12.43 2.80
N LEU A 201 4.31 -12.46 2.60
CA LEU A 201 3.46 -13.59 2.96
C LEU A 201 3.88 -14.86 2.21
N ALA A 202 4.13 -14.78 0.90
CA ALA A 202 4.59 -15.94 0.11
C ALA A 202 5.90 -16.52 0.65
N ARG A 203 6.87 -15.68 1.07
CA ARG A 203 8.12 -16.13 1.71
C ARG A 203 7.89 -16.77 3.09
N LYS A 204 6.86 -16.37 3.80
CA LYS A 204 6.47 -16.95 5.11
C LYS A 204 5.65 -18.21 4.98
N GLY A 205 5.22 -18.59 3.76
CA GLY A 205 4.34 -19.75 3.54
C GLY A 205 2.91 -19.53 4.01
N ALA A 206 2.44 -18.27 3.90
CA ALA A 206 1.14 -17.81 4.36
C ALA A 206 0.15 -17.66 3.20
#